data_18c30af2eeb8925f517daaf7fb31896c
#
_entry.id   18c30af2eeb8925f517daaf7fb31896c
#
_cell.length_a   1.000
_cell.length_b   1.000
_cell.length_c   1.000
_cell.angle_alpha   90.00
_cell.angle_beta   90.00
_cell.angle_gamma   90.00
#
_symmetry.space_group_name_H-M   'P 1'
#
loop_
_entity.id
_entity.type
_entity.pdbx_description
1 polymer ?
#
loop_
_entity_poly.entity_id
_entity_poly.type
_entity_poly.pdbx_seq_one_letter_code
_entity_poly.pdbx_strand_id
1 'polypeptide(L)'
;MNGRRRGAVGRIAAESARLAFGAIRSQPLRSLLAIAGVVIGVVTVVLVTAVLAGVRSQVALLFREIGSDNVFAYHRTGDPYSPPAEAEAQRRPLDPALAPRIAALGNEIRDVAVQLLVPVLDGGRPLVVRGGGNESEQALVEGVSANFMEITDAELAAGRPFTPLEERVGARLAVMGANVAQALW
;
A
#
# COMPACT_ATOMS: atom_id res chain seq x y z
N MET A 1 0.85 -51.97 37.26
CA MET A 1 2.24 -52.09 36.73
C MET A 1 2.80 -50.79 36.08
N ASN A 2 2.07 -49.67 36.08
CA ASN A 2 2.49 -48.45 35.35
C ASN A 2 3.28 -47.39 36.18
N GLY A 3 3.32 -47.46 37.50
CA GLY A 3 3.98 -46.46 38.34
C GLY A 3 5.52 -46.53 38.36
N ARG A 4 6.08 -47.77 38.24
CA ARG A 4 7.53 -47.96 38.25
C ARG A 4 8.26 -47.50 36.97
N ARG A 5 7.59 -47.55 35.81
CA ARG A 5 8.18 -47.06 34.54
C ARG A 5 8.30 -45.54 34.48
N ARG A 6 7.33 -44.78 35.04
CA ARG A 6 7.39 -43.29 35.07
C ARG A 6 8.54 -42.78 35.93
N GLY A 7 8.85 -43.43 37.06
CA GLY A 7 9.96 -43.05 37.91
C GLY A 7 11.34 -43.34 37.29
N ALA A 8 11.44 -44.43 36.50
CA ALA A 8 12.69 -44.78 35.81
C ALA A 8 13.00 -43.78 34.66
N VAL A 9 11.98 -43.39 33.87
CA VAL A 9 12.14 -42.42 32.78
C VAL A 9 12.53 -41.02 33.31
N GLY A 10 11.97 -40.59 34.45
CA GLY A 10 12.34 -39.31 35.07
C GLY A 10 13.79 -39.28 35.59
N ARG A 11 14.26 -40.41 36.15
CA ARG A 11 15.69 -40.52 36.63
C ARG A 11 16.65 -40.55 35.43
N ILE A 12 16.35 -41.27 34.37
CA ILE A 12 17.18 -41.31 33.15
C ILE A 12 17.24 -39.93 32.50
N ALA A 13 16.12 -39.22 32.41
CA ALA A 13 16.06 -37.86 31.85
C ALA A 13 16.91 -36.88 32.68
N ALA A 14 16.84 -36.93 34.01
CA ALA A 14 17.64 -36.09 34.93
C ALA A 14 19.14 -36.38 34.83
N GLU A 15 19.50 -37.64 34.71
CA GLU A 15 20.91 -38.09 34.57
C GLU A 15 21.48 -37.70 33.19
N SER A 16 20.69 -37.86 32.13
CA SER A 16 21.02 -37.36 30.78
C SER A 16 21.20 -35.85 30.71
N ALA A 17 20.33 -35.10 31.40
CA ALA A 17 20.45 -33.66 31.49
C ALA A 17 21.72 -33.20 32.22
N ARG A 18 22.09 -33.89 33.32
CA ARG A 18 23.34 -33.60 34.05
C ARG A 18 24.57 -33.89 33.19
N LEU A 19 24.60 -35.00 32.48
CA LEU A 19 25.68 -35.34 31.58
C LEU A 19 25.79 -34.34 30.41
N ALA A 20 24.68 -33.94 29.83
CA ALA A 20 24.64 -32.89 28.80
C ALA A 20 25.20 -31.56 29.30
N PHE A 21 24.78 -31.13 30.49
CA PHE A 21 25.28 -29.90 31.11
C PHE A 21 26.80 -29.97 31.43
N GLY A 22 27.28 -31.13 31.88
CA GLY A 22 28.70 -31.38 32.06
C GLY A 22 29.51 -31.32 30.77
N ALA A 23 28.97 -31.87 29.68
CA ALA A 23 29.57 -31.81 28.35
C ALA A 23 29.66 -30.38 27.80
N ILE A 24 28.62 -29.56 28.01
CA ILE A 24 28.63 -28.15 27.62
C ILE A 24 29.70 -27.37 28.38
N ARG A 25 29.88 -27.64 29.66
CA ARG A 25 30.86 -26.97 30.50
C ARG A 25 32.31 -27.40 30.25
N SER A 26 32.53 -28.64 29.76
CA SER A 26 33.85 -29.15 29.44
C SER A 26 34.41 -28.66 28.10
N GLN A 27 33.56 -28.23 27.15
CA GLN A 27 33.94 -27.70 25.84
C GLN A 27 33.16 -26.43 25.49
N PRO A 28 33.40 -25.29 26.19
CA PRO A 28 32.55 -24.10 26.09
C PRO A 28 32.57 -23.47 24.70
N LEU A 29 33.71 -23.46 24.01
CA LEU A 29 33.81 -22.89 22.65
C LEU A 29 32.98 -23.65 21.62
N ARG A 30 32.98 -24.99 21.68
CA ARG A 30 32.20 -25.81 20.75
C ARG A 30 30.69 -25.62 20.99
N SER A 31 30.28 -25.61 22.26
CA SER A 31 28.88 -25.41 22.63
C SER A 31 28.41 -24.03 22.27
N LEU A 32 29.20 -22.99 22.50
CA LEU A 32 28.89 -21.61 22.14
C LEU A 32 28.73 -21.45 20.63
N LEU A 33 29.63 -22.03 19.83
CA LEU A 33 29.51 -21.97 18.35
C LEU A 33 28.27 -22.70 17.86
N ALA A 34 27.93 -23.85 18.42
CA ALA A 34 26.72 -24.58 18.06
C ALA A 34 25.45 -23.80 18.41
N ILE A 35 25.37 -23.23 19.60
CA ILE A 35 24.23 -22.42 20.05
C ILE A 35 24.14 -21.15 19.19
N ALA A 36 25.25 -20.45 18.94
CA ALA A 36 25.29 -19.26 18.11
C ALA A 36 24.77 -19.54 16.69
N GLY A 37 25.18 -20.68 16.10
CA GLY A 37 24.68 -21.09 14.79
C GLY A 37 23.16 -21.28 14.74
N VAL A 38 22.60 -21.95 15.75
CA VAL A 38 21.16 -22.16 15.85
C VAL A 38 20.43 -20.82 16.08
N VAL A 39 20.93 -19.97 16.97
CA VAL A 39 20.33 -18.65 17.27
C VAL A 39 20.33 -17.77 16.01
N ILE A 40 21.46 -17.68 15.31
CA ILE A 40 21.55 -16.90 14.08
C ILE A 40 20.57 -17.45 13.03
N GLY A 41 20.49 -18.76 12.85
CA GLY A 41 19.55 -19.38 11.93
C GLY A 41 18.10 -19.05 12.25
N VAL A 42 17.68 -19.18 13.50
CA VAL A 42 16.31 -18.86 13.94
C VAL A 42 16.02 -17.37 13.79
N VAL A 43 16.92 -16.50 14.24
CA VAL A 43 16.76 -15.04 14.12
C VAL A 43 16.62 -14.63 12.66
N THR A 44 17.45 -15.19 11.77
CA THR A 44 17.35 -14.87 10.33
C THR A 44 16.00 -15.27 9.76
N VAL A 45 15.49 -16.46 10.06
CA VAL A 45 14.17 -16.89 9.58
C VAL A 45 13.06 -15.99 10.12
N VAL A 46 13.10 -15.62 11.41
CA VAL A 46 12.11 -14.73 12.01
C VAL A 46 12.16 -13.33 11.38
N LEU A 47 13.36 -12.78 11.16
CA LEU A 47 13.51 -11.48 10.50
C LEU A 47 12.98 -11.50 9.08
N VAL A 48 13.34 -12.50 8.28
CA VAL A 48 12.85 -12.60 6.90
C VAL A 48 11.34 -12.73 6.86
N THR A 49 10.74 -13.55 7.72
CA THR A 49 9.27 -13.70 7.76
C THR A 49 8.58 -12.42 8.24
N ALA A 50 9.14 -11.69 9.19
CA ALA A 50 8.60 -10.42 9.66
C ALA A 50 8.64 -9.34 8.57
N VAL A 51 9.76 -9.22 7.85
CA VAL A 51 9.88 -8.28 6.72
C VAL A 51 8.89 -8.64 5.62
N LEU A 52 8.79 -9.93 5.26
CA LEU A 52 7.87 -10.38 4.22
C LEU A 52 6.39 -10.15 4.58
N ALA A 53 6.03 -10.31 5.86
CA ALA A 53 4.69 -10.00 6.35
C ALA A 53 4.41 -8.49 6.25
N GLY A 54 5.39 -7.64 6.59
CA GLY A 54 5.28 -6.18 6.43
C GLY A 54 5.08 -5.76 4.97
N VAL A 55 5.86 -6.32 4.05
CA VAL A 55 5.71 -6.03 2.61
C VAL A 55 4.35 -6.47 2.09
N ARG A 56 3.86 -7.65 2.47
CA ARG A 56 2.53 -8.12 2.08
C ARG A 56 1.41 -7.19 2.53
N SER A 57 1.49 -6.65 3.75
CA SER A 57 0.48 -5.71 4.26
C SER A 57 0.49 -4.39 3.49
N GLN A 58 1.67 -3.86 3.14
CA GLN A 58 1.81 -2.65 2.34
C GLN A 58 1.26 -2.83 0.92
N VAL A 59 1.58 -3.95 0.29
CA VAL A 59 1.06 -4.27 -1.04
C VAL A 59 -0.47 -4.42 -1.02
N ALA A 60 -1.02 -5.07 0.01
CA ALA A 60 -2.47 -5.22 0.15
C ALA A 60 -3.19 -3.86 0.35
N LEU A 61 -2.57 -2.90 1.03
CA LEU A 61 -3.11 -1.55 1.17
C LEU A 61 -3.13 -0.82 -0.17
N LEU A 62 -2.04 -0.89 -0.95
CA LEU A 62 -1.98 -0.30 -2.30
C LEU A 62 -3.07 -0.86 -3.23
N PHE A 63 -3.29 -2.18 -3.20
CA PHE A 63 -4.36 -2.79 -4.00
C PHE A 63 -5.77 -2.39 -3.52
N ARG A 64 -5.96 -2.09 -2.24
CA ARG A 64 -7.23 -1.58 -1.73
C ARG A 64 -7.50 -0.14 -2.19
N GLU A 65 -6.47 0.71 -2.22
CA GLU A 65 -6.60 2.09 -2.69
C GLU A 65 -6.89 2.19 -4.19
N ILE A 66 -6.40 1.25 -4.99
CA ILE A 66 -6.57 1.25 -6.46
C ILE A 66 -7.83 0.50 -6.88
N GLY A 67 -8.34 -0.41 -6.04
CA GLY A 67 -9.42 -1.35 -6.39
C GLY A 67 -8.89 -2.57 -7.17
N SER A 68 -9.36 -3.76 -6.82
CA SER A 68 -8.84 -5.03 -7.39
C SER A 68 -9.28 -5.27 -8.85
N ASP A 69 -10.38 -4.67 -9.27
CA ASP A 69 -11.05 -4.95 -10.55
C ASP A 69 -11.01 -3.76 -11.52
N ASN A 70 -10.19 -2.74 -11.19
CA ASN A 70 -10.10 -1.53 -11.99
C ASN A 70 -9.01 -1.63 -13.05
N VAL A 71 -9.31 -1.14 -14.25
CA VAL A 71 -8.37 -0.99 -15.35
C VAL A 71 -8.17 0.49 -15.64
N PHE A 72 -6.93 0.93 -15.56
CA PHE A 72 -6.56 2.33 -15.82
C PHE A 72 -5.99 2.49 -17.22
N ALA A 73 -6.52 3.45 -17.97
CA ALA A 73 -6.04 3.81 -19.29
C ALA A 73 -5.50 5.25 -19.29
N TYR A 74 -4.24 5.41 -19.61
CA TYR A 74 -3.58 6.70 -19.69
C TYR A 74 -3.07 6.99 -21.10
N HIS A 75 -3.08 8.25 -21.51
CA HIS A 75 -2.45 8.67 -22.76
C HIS A 75 -0.93 8.82 -22.65
N ARG A 76 -0.40 8.89 -21.42
CA ARG A 76 1.02 8.96 -21.09
C ARG A 76 1.38 7.81 -20.16
N THR A 77 2.60 7.28 -20.29
CA THR A 77 3.08 6.14 -19.50
C THR A 77 4.12 6.53 -18.45
N GLY A 78 4.52 7.82 -18.42
CA GLY A 78 5.52 8.33 -17.47
C GLY A 78 4.97 8.65 -16.09
N ASP A 79 5.90 8.86 -15.16
CA ASP A 79 5.60 9.38 -13.83
C ASP A 79 4.95 10.78 -13.95
N PRO A 80 3.81 11.04 -13.30
CA PRO A 80 3.14 12.35 -13.31
C PRO A 80 4.01 13.49 -12.76
N TYR A 81 5.04 13.17 -12.02
CA TYR A 81 6.00 14.13 -11.46
C TYR A 81 7.20 14.41 -12.36
N SER A 82 7.36 13.68 -13.46
CA SER A 82 8.45 13.84 -14.40
C SER A 82 7.98 14.49 -15.70
N PRO A 83 8.81 15.34 -16.34
CA PRO A 83 8.49 15.84 -17.66
C PRO A 83 8.31 14.69 -18.65
N PRO A 84 7.24 14.69 -19.47
CA PRO A 84 7.00 13.63 -20.44
C PRO A 84 8.11 13.61 -21.52
N ALA A 85 8.46 12.42 -22.01
CA ALA A 85 9.31 12.30 -23.16
C ALA A 85 8.64 12.98 -24.40
N GLU A 86 9.45 13.49 -25.34
CA GLU A 86 8.92 14.22 -26.51
C GLU A 86 7.85 13.45 -27.28
N ALA A 87 8.03 12.15 -27.47
CA ALA A 87 7.05 11.29 -28.14
C ALA A 87 5.72 11.15 -27.35
N GLU A 88 5.77 11.25 -26.03
CA GLU A 88 4.59 11.21 -25.15
C GLU A 88 3.90 12.58 -25.05
N ALA A 89 4.65 13.66 -25.12
CA ALA A 89 4.11 15.01 -25.14
C ALA A 89 3.22 15.26 -26.36
N GLN A 90 3.48 14.57 -27.48
CA GLN A 90 2.72 14.69 -28.72
C GLN A 90 1.46 13.79 -28.76
N ARG A 91 1.28 12.89 -27.79
CA ARG A 91 0.06 12.05 -27.74
C ARG A 91 -1.14 12.89 -27.41
N ARG A 92 -2.23 12.68 -28.14
CA ARG A 92 -3.50 13.34 -27.83
C ARG A 92 -4.03 12.87 -26.48
N PRO A 93 -4.51 13.78 -25.62
CA PRO A 93 -5.25 13.40 -24.43
C PRO A 93 -6.45 12.52 -24.77
N LEU A 94 -6.81 11.63 -23.86
CA LEU A 94 -8.04 10.86 -23.99
C LEU A 94 -9.24 11.82 -23.89
N ASP A 95 -10.19 11.66 -24.81
CA ASP A 95 -11.41 12.48 -24.79
C ASP A 95 -12.37 11.95 -23.73
N PRO A 96 -12.75 12.75 -22.71
CA PRO A 96 -13.73 12.36 -21.69
C PRO A 96 -15.07 11.89 -22.27
N ALA A 97 -15.48 12.39 -23.45
CA ALA A 97 -16.70 11.98 -24.14
C ALA A 97 -16.68 10.50 -24.58
N LEU A 98 -15.51 9.83 -24.55
CA LEU A 98 -15.44 8.41 -24.82
C LEU A 98 -15.91 7.53 -23.65
N ALA A 99 -15.93 8.04 -22.42
CA ALA A 99 -16.29 7.24 -21.24
C ALA A 99 -17.66 6.54 -21.38
N PRO A 100 -18.78 7.20 -21.73
CA PRO A 100 -20.05 6.50 -21.89
C PRO A 100 -20.05 5.52 -23.08
N ARG A 101 -19.25 5.76 -24.10
CA ARG A 101 -19.10 4.83 -25.23
C ARG A 101 -18.35 3.58 -24.83
N ILE A 102 -17.31 3.72 -24.01
CA ILE A 102 -16.53 2.59 -23.48
C ILE A 102 -17.42 1.76 -22.55
N ALA A 103 -18.17 2.39 -21.65
CA ALA A 103 -19.12 1.71 -20.79
C ALA A 103 -20.16 0.88 -21.55
N ALA A 104 -20.53 1.32 -22.75
CA ALA A 104 -21.48 0.62 -23.62
C ALA A 104 -20.86 -0.52 -24.46
N LEU A 105 -19.53 -0.73 -24.45
CA LEU A 105 -18.86 -1.72 -25.30
C LEU A 105 -19.03 -3.17 -24.83
N GLY A 106 -19.39 -3.43 -23.60
CA GLY A 106 -19.51 -4.79 -23.13
C GLY A 106 -20.19 -4.93 -21.77
N ASN A 107 -20.72 -6.11 -21.53
CA ASN A 107 -21.40 -6.44 -20.25
C ASN A 107 -20.40 -6.63 -19.09
N GLU A 108 -19.13 -6.74 -19.39
CA GLU A 108 -18.05 -6.90 -18.39
C GLU A 108 -17.58 -5.58 -17.78
N ILE A 109 -17.92 -4.44 -18.43
CA ILE A 109 -17.59 -3.10 -17.93
C ILE A 109 -18.79 -2.59 -17.14
N ARG A 110 -18.63 -2.48 -15.82
CA ARG A 110 -19.69 -1.99 -14.93
C ARG A 110 -19.89 -0.50 -15.07
N ASP A 111 -18.80 0.27 -15.02
CA ASP A 111 -18.82 1.71 -15.10
C ASP A 111 -17.45 2.27 -15.55
N VAL A 112 -17.41 3.53 -15.96
CA VAL A 112 -16.20 4.21 -16.41
C VAL A 112 -16.10 5.57 -15.75
N ALA A 113 -15.06 5.80 -14.98
CA ALA A 113 -14.73 7.11 -14.45
C ALA A 113 -13.73 7.85 -15.32
N VAL A 114 -13.77 9.15 -15.28
CA VAL A 114 -12.76 10.03 -15.90
C VAL A 114 -11.92 10.64 -14.81
N GLN A 115 -10.60 10.61 -15.01
CA GLN A 115 -9.62 11.24 -14.13
C GLN A 115 -8.73 12.17 -14.94
N LEU A 116 -8.58 13.40 -14.49
CA LEU A 116 -7.66 14.40 -15.02
C LEU A 116 -6.61 14.71 -13.97
N LEU A 117 -5.38 14.32 -14.21
CA LEU A 117 -4.26 14.69 -13.36
C LEU A 117 -3.83 16.12 -13.66
N VAL A 118 -3.81 16.98 -12.64
CA VAL A 118 -3.24 18.32 -12.78
C VAL A 118 -1.73 18.21 -12.58
N PRO A 119 -0.88 18.64 -13.54
CA PRO A 119 0.55 18.55 -13.40
C PRO A 119 1.04 19.25 -12.12
N VAL A 120 1.88 18.58 -11.35
CA VAL A 120 2.47 19.15 -10.13
C VAL A 120 3.38 20.35 -10.43
N LEU A 121 3.92 20.39 -11.64
CA LEU A 121 4.77 21.48 -12.11
C LEU A 121 4.09 22.21 -13.27
N ASP A 122 3.58 23.40 -13.01
CA ASP A 122 3.13 24.32 -14.06
C ASP A 122 4.23 25.32 -14.37
N GLY A 123 4.79 25.22 -15.59
CA GLY A 123 5.90 26.07 -16.01
C GLY A 123 7.14 26.03 -15.11
N GLY A 124 7.40 24.89 -14.47
CA GLY A 124 8.54 24.67 -13.56
C GLY A 124 8.33 25.13 -12.13
N ARG A 125 7.10 25.54 -11.78
CA ARG A 125 6.72 25.89 -10.40
C ARG A 125 5.88 24.77 -9.79
N PRO A 126 6.07 24.42 -8.50
CA PRO A 126 5.23 23.44 -7.83
C PRO A 126 3.80 23.98 -7.70
N LEU A 127 2.83 23.09 -7.81
CA LEU A 127 1.43 23.39 -7.51
C LEU A 127 1.29 23.60 -6.00
N VAL A 128 0.85 24.79 -5.60
CA VAL A 128 0.65 25.14 -4.20
C VAL A 128 -0.82 25.14 -3.87
N VAL A 129 -1.23 24.32 -2.92
CA VAL A 129 -2.58 24.33 -2.36
C VAL A 129 -2.59 25.15 -1.07
N ARG A 130 -3.53 26.09 -0.95
CA ARG A 130 -3.64 27.02 0.19
C ARG A 130 -4.97 26.85 0.91
N GLY A 131 -4.93 26.83 2.23
CA GLY A 131 -6.12 26.75 3.06
C GLY A 131 -5.79 27.01 4.54
N GLY A 132 -6.75 27.52 5.30
CA GLY A 132 -6.57 27.75 6.75
C GLY A 132 -5.41 28.66 7.14
N GLY A 133 -4.83 29.41 6.21
CA GLY A 133 -3.61 30.21 6.43
C GLY A 133 -2.30 29.45 6.18
N ASN A 134 -2.36 28.18 5.81
CA ASN A 134 -1.22 27.34 5.50
C ASN A 134 -1.13 27.03 4.00
N GLU A 135 0.03 26.54 3.57
CA GLU A 135 0.32 26.16 2.18
C GLU A 135 0.90 24.74 2.14
N SER A 136 0.57 23.99 1.09
CA SER A 136 1.15 22.68 0.81
C SER A 136 1.59 22.60 -0.65
N GLU A 137 2.85 22.26 -0.89
CA GLU A 137 3.43 22.02 -2.21
C GLU A 137 3.45 20.53 -2.59
N GLN A 138 2.99 19.66 -1.69
CA GLN A 138 2.99 18.21 -1.88
C GLN A 138 1.61 17.62 -2.17
N ALA A 139 0.62 18.47 -2.45
CA ALA A 139 -0.71 18.02 -2.76
C ALA A 139 -0.85 17.64 -4.25
N LEU A 140 -1.30 16.42 -4.51
CA LEU A 140 -1.74 16.01 -5.84
C LEU A 140 -3.16 16.50 -6.05
N VAL A 141 -3.42 17.23 -7.13
CA VAL A 141 -4.75 17.71 -7.49
C VAL A 141 -5.26 16.97 -8.71
N GLU A 142 -6.43 16.40 -8.60
CA GLU A 142 -7.05 15.61 -9.66
C GLU A 142 -8.47 16.09 -9.89
N GLY A 143 -8.86 16.21 -11.14
CA GLY A 143 -10.26 16.34 -11.53
C GLY A 143 -10.83 14.95 -11.79
N VAL A 144 -11.94 14.61 -11.14
CA VAL A 144 -12.55 13.28 -11.26
C VAL A 144 -14.05 13.38 -11.52
N SER A 145 -14.61 12.38 -12.21
CA SER A 145 -16.06 12.25 -12.37
C SER A 145 -16.73 11.84 -11.05
N ALA A 146 -18.02 12.07 -10.92
CA ALA A 146 -18.76 11.84 -9.67
C ALA A 146 -18.76 10.38 -9.21
N ASN A 147 -18.66 9.42 -10.14
CA ASN A 147 -18.62 7.99 -9.86
C ASN A 147 -17.22 7.47 -9.50
N PHE A 148 -16.18 8.32 -9.53
CA PHE A 148 -14.80 7.92 -9.27
C PHE A 148 -14.61 7.29 -7.89
N MET A 149 -15.21 7.90 -6.85
CA MET A 149 -15.11 7.41 -5.47
C MET A 149 -15.74 6.03 -5.29
N GLU A 150 -16.84 5.77 -6.01
CA GLU A 150 -17.53 4.47 -6.01
C GLU A 150 -16.70 3.41 -6.71
N ILE A 151 -16.11 3.75 -7.87
CA ILE A 151 -15.28 2.81 -8.65
C ILE A 151 -13.98 2.45 -7.92
N THR A 152 -13.38 3.42 -7.22
CA THR A 152 -12.13 3.21 -6.47
C THR A 152 -12.36 2.69 -5.04
N ASP A 153 -13.62 2.51 -4.62
CA ASP A 153 -13.99 2.09 -3.26
C ASP A 153 -13.37 2.99 -2.18
N ALA A 154 -13.28 4.30 -2.48
CA ALA A 154 -12.64 5.27 -1.60
C ALA A 154 -13.55 5.64 -0.44
N GLU A 155 -13.09 5.37 0.78
CA GLU A 155 -13.82 5.70 2.02
C GLU A 155 -13.63 7.16 2.42
N LEU A 156 -14.74 7.83 2.77
CA LEU A 156 -14.75 9.19 3.30
C LEU A 156 -14.84 9.17 4.83
N ALA A 157 -13.88 9.78 5.49
CA ALA A 157 -13.91 9.95 6.95
C ALA A 157 -15.00 10.94 7.40
N ALA A 158 -15.33 11.94 6.56
CA ALA A 158 -16.35 12.93 6.84
C ALA A 158 -16.89 13.52 5.53
N GLY A 159 -18.12 14.00 5.55
CA GLY A 159 -18.76 14.62 4.40
C GLY A 159 -19.42 13.61 3.44
N ARG A 160 -19.48 13.95 2.17
CA ARG A 160 -20.04 13.13 1.10
C ARG A 160 -19.32 13.36 -0.22
N PRO A 161 -19.35 12.42 -1.16
CA PRO A 161 -18.88 12.66 -2.53
C PRO A 161 -19.79 13.67 -3.22
N PHE A 162 -19.30 14.29 -4.28
CA PHE A 162 -20.14 15.13 -5.14
C PHE A 162 -21.01 14.26 -6.05
N THR A 163 -22.14 14.82 -6.42
CA THR A 163 -23.15 14.12 -7.22
C THR A 163 -22.97 14.36 -8.72
N PRO A 164 -23.53 13.50 -9.59
CA PRO A 164 -23.52 13.73 -11.04
C PRO A 164 -24.19 15.04 -11.46
N LEU A 165 -25.12 15.58 -10.66
CA LEU A 165 -25.71 16.88 -10.93
C LEU A 165 -24.73 18.01 -10.66
N GLU A 166 -24.02 17.95 -9.53
CA GLU A 166 -23.00 18.93 -9.16
C GLU A 166 -21.83 18.94 -10.15
N GLU A 167 -21.43 17.76 -10.66
CA GLU A 167 -20.46 17.65 -11.75
C GLU A 167 -20.97 18.36 -13.02
N ARG A 168 -22.19 18.08 -13.45
CA ARG A 168 -22.77 18.68 -14.68
C ARG A 168 -22.90 20.19 -14.62
N VAL A 169 -23.22 20.76 -13.46
CA VAL A 169 -23.32 22.21 -13.29
C VAL A 169 -21.96 22.86 -12.99
N GLY A 170 -20.89 22.10 -12.94
CA GLY A 170 -19.55 22.61 -12.65
C GLY A 170 -19.45 23.21 -11.25
N ALA A 171 -20.08 22.58 -10.26
CA ALA A 171 -20.04 23.05 -8.88
C ALA A 171 -18.58 23.02 -8.36
N ARG A 172 -18.16 24.07 -7.65
CA ARG A 172 -16.81 24.17 -7.08
C ARG A 172 -16.73 23.39 -5.77
N LEU A 173 -16.56 22.11 -5.89
CA LEU A 173 -16.47 21.16 -4.77
C LEU A 173 -15.13 20.43 -4.84
N ALA A 174 -14.59 20.05 -3.69
CA ALA A 174 -13.40 19.23 -3.60
C ALA A 174 -13.56 18.22 -2.48
N VAL A 175 -13.02 17.01 -2.70
CA VAL A 175 -12.76 16.02 -1.66
C VAL A 175 -11.27 16.08 -1.37
N MET A 176 -10.93 16.15 -0.09
CA MET A 176 -9.56 16.38 0.34
C MET A 176 -9.03 15.17 1.09
N GLY A 177 -7.82 14.74 0.77
CA GLY A 177 -7.13 13.69 1.53
C GLY A 177 -6.88 14.12 2.98
N ALA A 178 -6.99 13.19 3.92
CA ALA A 178 -6.85 13.46 5.35
C ALA A 178 -5.53 14.16 5.70
N ASN A 179 -4.42 13.75 5.08
CA ASN A 179 -3.12 14.36 5.31
C ASN A 179 -3.05 15.82 4.84
N VAL A 180 -3.66 16.12 3.70
CA VAL A 180 -3.73 17.50 3.17
C VAL A 180 -4.63 18.36 4.05
N ALA A 181 -5.77 17.82 4.51
CA ALA A 181 -6.65 18.50 5.44
C ALA A 181 -5.93 18.86 6.73
N GLN A 182 -5.21 17.94 7.35
CA GLN A 182 -4.41 18.19 8.56
C GLN A 182 -3.25 19.16 8.35
N ALA A 183 -2.68 19.23 7.14
CA ALA A 183 -1.61 20.17 6.83
C ALA A 183 -2.11 21.59 6.63
N LEU A 184 -3.36 21.77 6.20
CA LEU A 184 -3.93 23.07 5.87
C LEU A 184 -4.79 23.67 7.00
N TRP A 185 -5.40 22.85 7.85
CA TRP A 185 -6.26 23.23 8.98
C TRP A 185 -5.84 22.51 10.28
#